data_245beff5f71226a1685a501adc4577d9
#
_entry.id   245beff5f71226a1685a501adc4577d9
#
_cell.length_a   1.000
_cell.length_b   1.000
_cell.length_c   1.000
_cell.angle_alpha   90.00
_cell.angle_beta   90.00
_cell.angle_gamma   90.00
#
_symmetry.space_group_name_H-M   'P 1'
#
loop_
_entity.id
_entity.type
_entity.pdbx_description
1 polymer ?
#
loop_
_entity_poly.entity_id
_entity_poly.type
_entity_poly.pdbx_seq_one_letter_code
_entity_poly.pdbx_strand_id
1 'polypeptide(L)'
;MFIRLVLFCGLATVCTSTLAMTLYKSTDANGVVSFSDRQTPGAQAFVMQERKVERAERPVLDIPRSSYPQQAYRYPLPWRGGPFRLTQGPNGSFSHTDAKSRYAMDIAMPEGTPIIAARSGVVVKTENQQAGRGGDASGNFVRIRHDDSTEGVYLHLKQGSVSVRAGQRVVVGSPLALSGNTGNSSGPHLHFVVQKASEAGLVSIPYEFNQPLGNLPNFALGN
;
A
#
# COMPACT_ATOMS: atom_id res chain seq x y z
N MET A 1 67.46 12.50 -20.06
CA MET A 1 66.78 13.73 -19.62
C MET A 1 65.32 13.38 -19.45
N PHE A 2 64.94 12.99 -18.22
CA PHE A 2 63.57 12.53 -17.92
C PHE A 2 62.81 13.67 -17.25
N ILE A 3 61.73 14.13 -17.91
CA ILE A 3 60.82 15.15 -17.38
C ILE A 3 59.78 14.40 -16.56
N ARG A 4 59.74 14.69 -15.22
CA ARG A 4 58.69 14.25 -14.33
C ARG A 4 57.53 15.24 -14.41
N LEU A 5 56.38 14.78 -14.88
CA LEU A 5 55.12 15.49 -14.82
C LEU A 5 54.48 15.28 -13.43
N VAL A 6 54.36 16.32 -12.61
CA VAL A 6 53.68 16.28 -11.33
C VAL A 6 52.23 16.71 -11.59
N LEU A 7 51.30 15.76 -11.41
CA LEU A 7 49.87 16.03 -11.51
C LEU A 7 49.38 16.54 -10.14
N PHE A 8 49.00 17.84 -10.08
CA PHE A 8 48.31 18.41 -8.91
C PHE A 8 46.85 18.01 -8.98
N CYS A 9 46.43 17.13 -8.04
CA CYS A 9 45.02 16.79 -7.85
C CYS A 9 44.42 17.83 -6.89
N GLY A 10 43.73 18.83 -7.45
CA GLY A 10 42.98 19.81 -6.66
C GLY A 10 41.72 19.18 -6.05
N LEU A 11 41.68 19.01 -4.72
CA LEU A 11 40.45 18.69 -4.00
C LEU A 11 39.52 19.91 -4.08
N ALA A 12 38.46 19.82 -4.88
CA ALA A 12 37.35 20.74 -4.83
C ALA A 12 36.48 20.41 -3.60
N THR A 13 36.59 21.23 -2.56
CA THR A 13 35.69 21.15 -1.40
C THR A 13 34.32 21.68 -1.81
N VAL A 14 33.38 20.79 -2.04
CA VAL A 14 31.97 21.15 -2.25
C VAL A 14 31.39 21.58 -0.90
N CYS A 15 31.27 22.88 -0.69
CA CYS A 15 30.55 23.45 0.45
C CYS A 15 29.06 23.29 0.20
N THR A 16 28.44 22.29 0.78
CA THR A 16 26.96 22.13 0.79
C THR A 16 26.41 23.07 1.86
N SER A 17 25.91 24.24 1.43
CA SER A 17 25.13 25.13 2.28
C SER A 17 23.77 24.48 2.57
N THR A 18 23.58 23.98 3.78
CA THR A 18 22.27 23.57 4.30
C THR A 18 21.42 24.83 4.49
N LEU A 19 20.35 24.96 3.70
CA LEU A 19 19.36 26.01 3.89
C LEU A 19 18.53 25.67 5.14
N ALA A 20 18.82 26.34 6.25
CA ALA A 20 17.97 26.26 7.44
C ALA A 20 16.62 26.92 7.15
N MET A 21 15.54 26.18 7.20
CA MET A 21 14.18 26.68 7.02
C MET A 21 13.72 27.32 8.33
N THR A 22 13.45 28.62 8.33
CA THR A 22 12.88 29.34 9.47
C THR A 22 11.36 29.32 9.39
N LEU A 23 10.70 28.79 10.41
CA LEU A 23 9.25 28.83 10.57
C LEU A 23 8.89 29.84 11.66
N TYR A 24 7.75 30.50 11.49
CA TYR A 24 7.19 31.43 12.46
C TYR A 24 5.97 30.82 13.13
N LYS A 25 6.01 30.68 14.44
CA LYS A 25 4.91 30.19 15.27
C LYS A 25 4.06 31.37 15.75
N SER A 26 2.75 31.34 15.52
CA SER A 26 1.77 32.26 16.08
C SER A 26 0.69 31.49 16.83
N THR A 27 0.08 32.13 17.84
CA THR A 27 -1.07 31.59 18.56
C THR A 27 -2.18 32.62 18.50
N ASP A 28 -3.36 32.22 18.07
CA ASP A 28 -4.51 33.14 18.01
C ASP A 28 -5.19 33.30 19.39
N ALA A 29 -6.20 34.17 19.45
CA ALA A 29 -6.97 34.46 20.69
C ALA A 29 -7.72 33.26 21.25
N ASN A 30 -7.92 32.19 20.44
CA ASN A 30 -8.58 30.95 20.82
C ASN A 30 -7.58 29.85 21.22
N GLY A 31 -6.26 30.17 21.26
CA GLY A 31 -5.21 29.23 21.61
C GLY A 31 -4.76 28.31 20.47
N VAL A 32 -5.22 28.54 19.24
CA VAL A 32 -4.80 27.75 18.07
C VAL A 32 -3.40 28.16 17.65
N VAL A 33 -2.49 27.18 17.58
CA VAL A 33 -1.10 27.37 17.17
C VAL A 33 -0.97 27.14 15.66
N SER A 34 -0.44 28.12 14.95
CA SER A 34 -0.15 28.06 13.52
C SER A 34 1.32 28.25 13.24
N PHE A 35 1.83 27.60 12.19
CA PHE A 35 3.20 27.77 11.69
C PHE A 35 3.15 28.28 10.25
N SER A 36 4.01 29.26 9.92
CA SER A 36 4.10 29.88 8.60
C SER A 36 5.57 30.07 8.21
N ASP A 37 5.85 30.06 6.93
CA ASP A 37 7.14 30.45 6.34
C ASP A 37 7.30 31.99 6.26
N ARG A 38 6.24 32.75 6.56
CA ARG A 38 6.21 34.20 6.57
C ARG A 38 6.08 34.76 7.98
N GLN A 39 6.86 35.77 8.28
CA GLN A 39 6.78 36.50 9.55
C GLN A 39 5.46 37.30 9.60
N THR A 40 4.64 37.02 10.62
CA THR A 40 3.44 37.81 10.93
C THR A 40 3.66 38.59 12.25
N PRO A 41 2.96 39.72 12.46
CA PRO A 41 3.08 40.45 13.71
C PRO A 41 2.78 39.59 14.93
N GLY A 42 3.70 39.55 15.91
CA GLY A 42 3.54 38.72 17.12
C GLY A 42 4.00 37.27 17.00
N ALA A 43 4.42 36.80 15.82
CA ALA A 43 4.94 35.45 15.64
C ALA A 43 6.39 35.31 16.12
N GLN A 44 6.70 34.23 16.81
CA GLN A 44 8.04 33.86 17.25
C GLN A 44 8.74 33.01 16.20
N ALA A 45 9.99 33.36 15.87
CA ALA A 45 10.82 32.56 14.98
C ALA A 45 11.16 31.20 15.61
N PHE A 46 10.85 30.11 14.92
CA PHE A 46 11.20 28.76 15.27
C PHE A 46 12.23 28.23 14.29
N VAL A 47 13.47 28.13 14.73
CA VAL A 47 14.55 27.55 13.92
C VAL A 47 14.54 26.04 14.16
N MET A 48 14.20 25.27 13.13
CA MET A 48 14.38 23.83 13.18
C MET A 48 15.86 23.52 13.15
N GLN A 49 16.45 23.19 14.28
CA GLN A 49 17.77 22.60 14.32
C GLN A 49 17.64 21.16 13.82
N GLU A 50 18.26 20.87 12.68
CA GLU A 50 18.48 19.47 12.31
C GLU A 50 19.27 18.80 13.44
N ARG A 51 18.57 17.96 14.21
CA ARG A 51 19.24 17.07 15.13
C ARG A 51 20.06 16.11 14.28
N LYS A 52 21.37 16.30 14.25
CA LYS A 52 22.28 15.32 13.68
C LYS A 52 22.06 14.03 14.44
N VAL A 53 21.20 13.16 13.89
CA VAL A 53 21.01 11.82 14.43
C VAL A 53 22.31 11.12 14.12
N GLU A 54 23.18 11.08 15.10
CA GLU A 54 24.34 10.18 15.10
C GLU A 54 23.74 8.77 15.00
N ARG A 55 23.79 8.23 13.81
CA ARG A 55 23.29 6.89 13.51
C ARG A 55 24.19 5.93 14.27
N ALA A 56 23.82 5.61 15.52
CA ALA A 56 24.45 4.51 16.23
C ALA A 56 24.38 3.31 15.28
N GLU A 57 25.53 2.81 14.86
CA GLU A 57 25.64 1.57 14.10
C GLU A 57 25.02 0.48 14.96
N ARG A 58 23.74 0.17 14.66
CA ARG A 58 23.14 -1.04 15.19
C ARG A 58 23.98 -2.19 14.65
N PRO A 59 24.42 -3.13 15.49
CA PRO A 59 25.05 -4.32 14.99
C PRO A 59 24.12 -4.90 13.93
N VAL A 60 24.64 -5.04 12.71
CA VAL A 60 23.95 -5.76 11.62
C VAL A 60 23.87 -7.19 12.11
N LEU A 61 22.73 -7.54 12.73
CA LEU A 61 22.38 -8.93 12.89
C LEU A 61 22.28 -9.47 11.48
N ASP A 62 23.16 -10.38 11.12
CA ASP A 62 23.11 -11.16 9.90
C ASP A 62 21.88 -12.07 9.98
N ILE A 63 20.71 -11.45 9.82
CA ILE A 63 19.47 -12.19 9.61
C ILE A 63 19.64 -12.76 8.21
N PRO A 64 19.63 -14.09 8.03
CA PRO A 64 19.71 -14.70 6.72
C PRO A 64 18.66 -13.99 5.84
N ARG A 65 19.10 -13.33 4.76
CA ARG A 65 18.20 -12.72 3.80
C ARG A 65 17.22 -13.80 3.39
N SER A 66 16.00 -13.70 3.92
CA SER A 66 14.88 -14.54 3.54
C SER A 66 14.89 -14.66 2.02
N SER A 67 14.77 -15.87 1.52
CA SER A 67 14.72 -16.21 0.09
C SER A 67 13.47 -15.69 -0.63
N TYR A 68 12.88 -14.59 -0.13
CA TYR A 68 11.83 -13.88 -0.82
C TYR A 68 12.42 -13.16 -2.04
N PRO A 69 11.81 -13.27 -3.22
CA PRO A 69 12.29 -12.58 -4.41
C PRO A 69 12.39 -11.07 -4.12
N GLN A 70 13.54 -10.48 -4.42
CA GLN A 70 13.89 -9.07 -4.12
C GLN A 70 13.01 -8.03 -4.85
N GLN A 71 12.02 -8.44 -5.59
CA GLN A 71 11.07 -7.58 -6.26
C GLN A 71 9.72 -7.67 -5.56
N ALA A 72 9.54 -6.86 -4.52
CA ALA A 72 8.23 -6.70 -3.90
C ALA A 72 7.24 -6.18 -4.95
N TYR A 73 6.19 -6.94 -5.21
CA TYR A 73 5.09 -6.49 -6.05
C TYR A 73 4.42 -5.30 -5.38
N ARG A 74 4.39 -4.14 -6.05
CA ARG A 74 3.79 -2.92 -5.53
C ARG A 74 2.56 -2.54 -6.33
N TYR A 75 1.49 -2.21 -5.61
CA TYR A 75 0.19 -1.88 -6.18
C TYR A 75 -0.32 -0.55 -5.63
N PRO A 76 -0.96 0.31 -6.44
CA PRO A 76 -1.79 1.38 -5.90
C PRO A 76 -2.98 0.78 -5.13
N LEU A 77 -3.59 1.58 -4.26
CA LEU A 77 -4.77 1.14 -3.50
C LEU A 77 -5.91 0.76 -4.46
N PRO A 78 -6.53 -0.41 -4.26
CA PRO A 78 -7.61 -0.91 -5.12
C PRO A 78 -9.00 -0.30 -4.83
N TRP A 79 -9.05 0.89 -4.26
CA TRP A 79 -10.28 1.60 -3.93
C TRP A 79 -10.11 3.12 -4.05
N ARG A 80 -11.24 3.84 -4.01
CA ARG A 80 -11.27 5.29 -3.87
C ARG A 80 -11.86 5.69 -2.52
N GLY A 81 -11.40 6.83 -1.98
CA GLY A 81 -11.82 7.34 -0.68
C GLY A 81 -10.98 6.81 0.48
N GLY A 82 -11.50 6.84 1.68
CA GLY A 82 -10.80 6.50 2.92
C GLY A 82 -10.39 7.73 3.73
N PRO A 83 -9.54 7.56 4.74
CA PRO A 83 -8.76 6.35 5.05
C PRO A 83 -9.63 5.18 5.56
N PHE A 84 -9.24 3.95 5.21
CA PHE A 84 -9.88 2.71 5.66
C PHE A 84 -8.94 1.90 6.54
N ARG A 85 -9.48 0.93 7.30
CA ARG A 85 -8.73 0.17 8.29
C ARG A 85 -8.43 -1.24 7.81
N LEU A 86 -7.15 -1.66 7.89
CA LEU A 86 -6.76 -3.06 7.75
C LEU A 86 -7.30 -3.85 8.95
N THR A 87 -8.13 -4.84 8.73
CA THR A 87 -8.69 -5.71 9.78
C THR A 87 -7.97 -7.03 9.87
N GLN A 88 -7.44 -7.51 8.74
CA GLN A 88 -6.60 -8.69 8.70
C GLN A 88 -5.56 -8.53 7.58
N GLY A 89 -4.31 -8.82 7.86
CA GLY A 89 -3.21 -8.78 6.91
C GLY A 89 -2.65 -10.16 6.58
N PRO A 90 -1.45 -10.23 6.00
CA PRO A 90 -0.78 -11.49 5.68
C PRO A 90 -0.63 -12.41 6.89
N ASN A 91 -0.84 -13.70 6.68
CA ASN A 91 -0.82 -14.75 7.70
C ASN A 91 -1.85 -14.56 8.84
N GLY A 92 -2.89 -13.77 8.61
CA GLY A 92 -3.96 -13.57 9.58
C GLY A 92 -4.66 -14.90 9.91
N SER A 93 -4.78 -15.17 11.20
CA SER A 93 -5.22 -16.48 11.72
C SER A 93 -6.69 -16.81 11.45
N PHE A 94 -7.51 -15.82 11.10
CA PHE A 94 -8.94 -16.03 10.90
C PHE A 94 -9.25 -16.69 9.54
N SER A 95 -8.70 -16.17 8.43
CA SER A 95 -9.00 -16.67 7.07
C SER A 95 -7.79 -16.67 6.12
N HIS A 96 -6.65 -16.06 6.50
CA HIS A 96 -5.46 -16.00 5.65
C HIS A 96 -4.46 -17.11 5.97
N THR A 97 -4.96 -18.36 6.08
CA THR A 97 -4.18 -19.52 6.53
C THR A 97 -3.81 -20.49 5.41
N ASP A 98 -4.50 -20.46 4.27
CA ASP A 98 -4.26 -21.35 3.14
C ASP A 98 -3.30 -20.73 2.09
N ALA A 99 -2.85 -21.54 1.15
CA ALA A 99 -1.92 -21.11 0.11
C ALA A 99 -2.47 -20.00 -0.79
N LYS A 100 -3.79 -19.91 -0.99
CA LYS A 100 -4.41 -18.91 -1.88
C LYS A 100 -4.65 -17.57 -1.20
N SER A 101 -4.78 -17.55 0.13
CA SER A 101 -5.18 -16.38 0.92
C SER A 101 -4.08 -15.86 1.86
N ARG A 102 -3.01 -16.61 2.09
CA ARG A 102 -1.96 -16.29 3.08
C ARG A 102 -1.48 -14.85 3.06
N TYR A 103 -1.35 -14.26 1.89
CA TYR A 103 -0.88 -12.87 1.71
C TYR A 103 -2.01 -11.90 1.39
N ALA A 104 -3.25 -12.27 1.65
CA ALA A 104 -4.38 -11.37 1.47
C ALA A 104 -4.41 -10.26 2.52
N MET A 105 -5.13 -9.19 2.18
CA MET A 105 -5.44 -8.09 3.08
C MET A 105 -6.95 -7.85 3.07
N ASP A 106 -7.55 -7.78 4.27
CA ASP A 106 -8.94 -7.42 4.49
C ASP A 106 -9.00 -5.97 4.97
N ILE A 107 -9.62 -5.12 4.18
CA ILE A 107 -9.71 -3.70 4.45
C ILE A 107 -11.18 -3.35 4.73
N ALA A 108 -11.48 -3.04 6.00
CA ALA A 108 -12.83 -2.62 6.40
C ALA A 108 -13.18 -1.30 5.73
N MET A 109 -14.31 -1.27 5.05
CA MET A 109 -14.83 -0.08 4.38
C MET A 109 -16.36 -0.17 4.27
N PRO A 110 -17.07 0.97 4.19
CA PRO A 110 -18.52 0.97 3.99
C PRO A 110 -18.89 0.24 2.69
N GLU A 111 -20.03 -0.48 2.71
CA GLU A 111 -20.59 -0.99 1.46
C GLU A 111 -20.85 0.15 0.48
N GLY A 112 -20.56 -0.11 -0.80
CA GLY A 112 -20.69 0.91 -1.84
C GLY A 112 -19.44 1.76 -2.07
N THR A 113 -18.33 1.48 -1.36
CA THR A 113 -17.04 2.12 -1.67
C THR A 113 -16.57 1.70 -3.06
N PRO A 114 -16.17 2.66 -3.96
CA PRO A 114 -15.71 2.32 -5.29
C PRO A 114 -14.43 1.47 -5.28
N ILE A 115 -14.49 0.30 -5.90
CA ILE A 115 -13.36 -0.60 -6.12
C ILE A 115 -12.82 -0.43 -7.53
N ILE A 116 -11.52 -0.27 -7.64
CA ILE A 116 -10.80 0.02 -8.89
C ILE A 116 -9.68 -0.96 -9.14
N ALA A 117 -9.28 -1.12 -10.40
CA ALA A 117 -8.16 -1.97 -10.76
C ALA A 117 -6.85 -1.43 -10.19
N ALA A 118 -6.18 -2.20 -9.35
CA ALA A 118 -4.87 -1.87 -8.79
C ALA A 118 -3.74 -2.02 -9.84
N ARG A 119 -3.97 -2.80 -10.89
CA ARG A 119 -3.01 -3.01 -11.97
C ARG A 119 -3.73 -3.31 -13.28
N SER A 120 -3.13 -2.92 -14.41
CA SER A 120 -3.64 -3.21 -15.75
C SER A 120 -3.62 -4.71 -16.03
N GLY A 121 -4.56 -5.18 -16.85
CA GLY A 121 -4.64 -6.57 -17.24
C GLY A 121 -5.92 -6.91 -17.98
N VAL A 122 -6.23 -8.21 -18.01
CA VAL A 122 -7.45 -8.76 -18.60
C VAL A 122 -8.29 -9.40 -17.49
N VAL A 123 -9.55 -9.05 -17.39
CA VAL A 123 -10.49 -9.71 -16.48
C VAL A 123 -10.67 -11.16 -16.91
N VAL A 124 -10.35 -12.11 -16.02
CA VAL A 124 -10.42 -13.54 -16.34
C VAL A 124 -11.67 -14.22 -15.78
N LYS A 125 -12.21 -13.70 -14.68
CA LYS A 125 -13.42 -14.24 -14.07
C LYS A 125 -14.14 -13.20 -13.22
N THR A 126 -15.47 -13.25 -13.18
CA THR A 126 -16.32 -12.42 -12.33
C THR A 126 -17.47 -13.25 -11.76
N GLU A 127 -17.98 -12.83 -10.58
CA GLU A 127 -19.26 -13.20 -10.02
C GLU A 127 -20.00 -11.96 -9.57
N ASN A 128 -21.32 -11.86 -9.80
CA ASN A 128 -22.07 -10.63 -9.56
C ASN A 128 -23.47 -10.85 -8.97
N GLN A 129 -23.91 -12.11 -8.84
CA GLN A 129 -25.30 -12.43 -8.52
C GLN A 129 -25.51 -12.94 -7.10
N GLN A 130 -24.43 -13.21 -6.37
CA GLN A 130 -24.56 -13.76 -5.04
C GLN A 130 -25.15 -12.73 -4.07
N ALA A 131 -26.24 -13.12 -3.39
CA ALA A 131 -26.88 -12.32 -2.36
C ALA A 131 -26.31 -12.67 -0.98
N GLY A 132 -25.98 -11.63 -0.19
CA GLY A 132 -25.61 -11.76 1.22
C GLY A 132 -24.42 -12.67 1.49
N ARG A 133 -24.35 -13.17 2.73
CA ARG A 133 -23.19 -13.92 3.26
C ARG A 133 -23.24 -15.43 3.07
N GLY A 134 -24.24 -15.95 2.40
CA GLY A 134 -24.32 -17.37 2.05
C GLY A 134 -23.65 -17.71 0.72
N GLY A 135 -23.71 -18.97 0.30
CA GLY A 135 -23.25 -19.43 -1.02
C GLY A 135 -21.73 -19.62 -1.10
N ASP A 136 -21.13 -19.24 -2.22
CA ASP A 136 -19.67 -19.33 -2.41
C ASP A 136 -18.93 -18.41 -1.42
N ALA A 137 -17.87 -18.94 -0.82
CA ALA A 137 -17.08 -18.21 0.17
C ALA A 137 -16.49 -16.90 -0.37
N SER A 138 -16.21 -16.82 -1.66
CA SER A 138 -15.65 -15.63 -2.32
C SER A 138 -16.66 -14.47 -2.43
N GLY A 139 -17.96 -14.77 -2.35
CA GLY A 139 -19.00 -13.80 -2.66
C GLY A 139 -18.95 -13.36 -4.12
N ASN A 140 -19.37 -12.13 -4.38
CA ASN A 140 -19.14 -11.51 -5.68
C ASN A 140 -17.70 -11.08 -5.80
N PHE A 141 -17.12 -11.23 -7.00
CA PHE A 141 -15.68 -10.98 -7.17
C PHE A 141 -15.30 -10.57 -8.58
N VAL A 142 -14.10 -10.01 -8.69
CA VAL A 142 -13.40 -9.77 -9.96
C VAL A 142 -11.99 -10.37 -9.84
N ARG A 143 -11.52 -11.05 -10.90
CA ARG A 143 -10.14 -11.51 -11.05
C ARG A 143 -9.55 -10.90 -12.30
N ILE A 144 -8.36 -10.32 -12.18
CA ILE A 144 -7.64 -9.66 -13.29
C ILE A 144 -6.29 -10.33 -13.44
N ARG A 145 -6.01 -10.89 -14.63
CA ARG A 145 -4.68 -11.41 -14.98
C ARG A 145 -3.84 -10.29 -15.55
N HIS A 146 -2.67 -10.11 -14.98
CA HIS A 146 -1.68 -9.13 -15.38
C HIS A 146 -0.70 -9.69 -16.42
N ASP A 147 0.09 -8.83 -17.07
CA ASP A 147 1.03 -9.23 -18.12
C ASP A 147 2.17 -10.14 -17.61
N ASP A 148 2.47 -10.13 -16.30
CA ASP A 148 3.42 -11.03 -15.65
C ASP A 148 2.80 -12.34 -15.15
N SER A 149 1.60 -12.66 -15.60
CA SER A 149 0.82 -13.85 -15.23
C SER A 149 0.38 -13.90 -13.75
N THR A 150 0.56 -12.84 -12.98
CA THR A 150 -0.08 -12.73 -11.66
C THR A 150 -1.56 -12.34 -11.81
N GLU A 151 -2.36 -12.63 -10.80
CA GLU A 151 -3.77 -12.26 -10.76
C GLU A 151 -4.07 -11.41 -9.53
N GLY A 152 -4.65 -10.23 -9.74
CA GLY A 152 -5.28 -9.43 -8.70
C GLY A 152 -6.71 -9.92 -8.46
N VAL A 153 -7.07 -10.24 -7.22
CA VAL A 153 -8.36 -10.82 -6.84
C VAL A 153 -9.05 -9.91 -5.84
N TYR A 154 -10.29 -9.56 -6.14
CA TYR A 154 -11.13 -8.61 -5.38
C TYR A 154 -12.39 -9.34 -4.97
N LEU A 155 -12.58 -9.65 -3.67
CA LEU A 155 -13.69 -10.46 -3.16
C LEU A 155 -14.68 -9.63 -2.32
N HIS A 156 -15.80 -10.28 -1.99
CA HIS A 156 -16.89 -9.79 -1.13
C HIS A 156 -17.58 -8.55 -1.68
N LEU A 157 -17.59 -8.39 -3.02
CA LEU A 157 -18.16 -7.24 -3.69
C LEU A 157 -19.69 -7.19 -3.56
N LYS A 158 -20.25 -6.00 -3.69
CA LYS A 158 -21.70 -5.78 -3.62
C LYS A 158 -22.40 -6.47 -4.79
N GLN A 159 -23.49 -7.19 -4.51
CA GLN A 159 -24.32 -7.80 -5.53
C GLN A 159 -24.77 -6.79 -6.57
N GLY A 160 -24.70 -7.17 -7.85
CA GLY A 160 -25.13 -6.35 -8.97
C GLY A 160 -24.20 -5.17 -9.32
N SER A 161 -23.08 -5.00 -8.59
CA SER A 161 -22.20 -3.82 -8.79
C SER A 161 -20.99 -4.07 -9.69
N VAL A 162 -20.71 -5.32 -10.06
CA VAL A 162 -19.57 -5.63 -10.95
C VAL A 162 -19.87 -5.08 -12.34
N SER A 163 -19.06 -4.12 -12.80
CA SER A 163 -19.25 -3.39 -14.05
C SER A 163 -18.35 -3.87 -15.19
N VAL A 164 -17.55 -4.89 -14.95
CA VAL A 164 -16.63 -5.49 -15.93
C VAL A 164 -16.99 -6.94 -16.21
N ARG A 165 -16.51 -7.50 -17.32
CA ARG A 165 -16.77 -8.89 -17.73
C ARG A 165 -15.49 -9.61 -18.13
N ALA A 166 -15.50 -10.92 -18.07
CA ALA A 166 -14.39 -11.76 -18.54
C ALA A 166 -14.02 -11.40 -19.99
N GLY A 167 -12.72 -11.36 -20.27
CA GLY A 167 -12.14 -10.90 -21.55
C GLY A 167 -11.95 -9.40 -21.66
N GLN A 168 -12.53 -8.59 -20.77
CA GLN A 168 -12.37 -7.15 -20.80
C GLN A 168 -10.96 -6.73 -20.34
N ARG A 169 -10.30 -5.86 -21.11
CA ARG A 169 -9.05 -5.21 -20.71
C ARG A 169 -9.34 -4.02 -19.81
N VAL A 170 -8.59 -3.91 -18.73
CA VAL A 170 -8.66 -2.79 -17.76
C VAL A 170 -7.28 -2.19 -17.57
N VAL A 171 -7.25 -0.92 -17.20
CA VAL A 171 -6.02 -0.20 -16.80
C VAL A 171 -6.09 0.16 -15.32
N VAL A 172 -4.96 0.54 -14.73
CA VAL A 172 -4.92 1.04 -13.35
C VAL A 172 -5.98 2.13 -13.15
N GLY A 173 -6.77 2.02 -12.08
CA GLY A 173 -7.83 2.97 -11.77
C GLY A 173 -9.17 2.75 -12.49
N SER A 174 -9.26 1.77 -13.42
CA SER A 174 -10.55 1.40 -14.05
C SER A 174 -11.56 0.99 -12.99
N PRO A 175 -12.81 1.49 -13.01
CA PRO A 175 -13.88 1.03 -12.14
C PRO A 175 -14.15 -0.47 -12.34
N LEU A 176 -14.29 -1.21 -11.23
CA LEU A 176 -14.57 -2.65 -11.26
C LEU A 176 -15.92 -2.98 -10.66
N ALA A 177 -16.20 -2.45 -9.47
CA ALA A 177 -17.37 -2.76 -8.67
C ALA A 177 -17.50 -1.79 -7.49
N LEU A 178 -18.42 -2.11 -6.58
CA LEU A 178 -18.53 -1.51 -5.26
C LEU A 178 -18.18 -2.56 -4.19
N SER A 179 -17.56 -2.14 -3.07
CA SER A 179 -17.36 -2.99 -1.91
C SER A 179 -18.69 -3.48 -1.34
N GLY A 180 -18.69 -4.65 -0.77
CA GLY A 180 -19.89 -5.29 -0.24
C GLY A 180 -19.63 -6.10 1.03
N ASN A 181 -20.48 -7.09 1.25
CA ASN A 181 -20.44 -7.99 2.39
C ASN A 181 -21.00 -9.39 1.98
N THR A 182 -20.63 -9.85 0.78
CA THR A 182 -21.13 -11.13 0.23
C THR A 182 -20.14 -12.27 0.47
N GLY A 183 -20.62 -13.51 0.49
CA GLY A 183 -19.80 -14.70 0.73
C GLY A 183 -19.42 -14.91 2.20
N ASN A 184 -18.27 -15.53 2.47
CA ASN A 184 -17.79 -15.76 3.83
C ASN A 184 -17.15 -14.47 4.39
N SER A 185 -18.01 -13.57 4.87
CA SER A 185 -17.62 -12.26 5.38
C SER A 185 -18.24 -11.99 6.74
N SER A 186 -17.48 -11.44 7.68
CA SER A 186 -17.95 -11.06 9.02
C SER A 186 -18.52 -9.62 9.08
N GLY A 187 -18.21 -8.80 8.09
CA GLY A 187 -18.66 -7.41 7.98
C GLY A 187 -18.17 -6.76 6.68
N PRO A 188 -18.68 -5.58 6.32
CA PRO A 188 -18.31 -4.91 5.07
C PRO A 188 -16.81 -4.67 4.96
N HIS A 189 -16.17 -5.23 3.93
CA HIS A 189 -14.74 -5.08 3.65
C HIS A 189 -14.41 -5.43 2.21
N LEU A 190 -13.23 -5.04 1.75
CA LEU A 190 -12.58 -5.59 0.57
C LEU A 190 -11.54 -6.61 1.01
N HIS A 191 -11.67 -7.86 0.54
CA HIS A 191 -10.56 -8.82 0.55
C HIS A 191 -9.79 -8.68 -0.75
N PHE A 192 -8.52 -8.29 -0.66
CA PHE A 192 -7.64 -8.17 -1.82
C PHE A 192 -6.44 -9.08 -1.68
N VAL A 193 -6.14 -9.84 -2.73
CA VAL A 193 -4.97 -10.73 -2.77
C VAL A 193 -4.36 -10.77 -4.17
N VAL A 194 -3.04 -10.93 -4.23
CA VAL A 194 -2.32 -11.21 -5.48
C VAL A 194 -1.93 -12.67 -5.50
N GLN A 195 -2.25 -13.35 -6.60
CA GLN A 195 -2.00 -14.78 -6.77
C GLN A 195 -1.19 -15.05 -8.02
N LYS A 196 -0.54 -16.19 -8.08
CA LYS A 196 0.08 -16.73 -9.30
C LYS A 196 -0.14 -18.24 -9.40
N ALA A 197 -0.02 -18.77 -10.62
CA ALA A 197 -0.02 -20.20 -10.84
C ALA A 197 1.26 -20.84 -10.28
N SER A 198 1.13 -22.02 -9.68
CA SER A 198 2.21 -22.90 -9.24
C SER A 198 1.86 -24.34 -9.63
N GLU A 199 2.78 -25.28 -9.42
CA GLU A 199 2.52 -26.72 -9.64
C GLU A 199 1.36 -27.24 -8.77
N ALA A 200 1.20 -26.69 -7.57
CA ALA A 200 0.11 -27.02 -6.64
C ALA A 200 -1.20 -26.26 -6.90
N GLY A 201 -1.29 -25.48 -7.98
CA GLY A 201 -2.42 -24.61 -8.29
C GLY A 201 -2.13 -23.13 -8.01
N LEU A 202 -3.19 -22.34 -7.81
CA LEU A 202 -3.02 -20.91 -7.48
C LEU A 202 -2.54 -20.73 -6.04
N VAL A 203 -1.50 -19.90 -5.87
CA VAL A 203 -0.96 -19.52 -4.56
C VAL A 203 -0.89 -18.00 -4.45
N SER A 204 -1.15 -17.46 -3.27
CA SER A 204 -0.92 -16.05 -2.98
C SER A 204 0.57 -15.74 -2.89
N ILE A 205 0.94 -14.54 -3.30
CA ILE A 205 2.32 -14.04 -3.24
C ILE A 205 2.38 -12.75 -2.42
N PRO A 206 3.53 -12.47 -1.75
CA PRO A 206 3.72 -11.22 -1.04
C PRO A 206 3.61 -10.01 -1.97
N TYR A 207 2.96 -8.95 -1.50
CA TYR A 207 2.87 -7.66 -2.17
C TYR A 207 2.75 -6.53 -1.15
N GLU A 208 2.98 -5.32 -1.61
CA GLU A 208 2.83 -4.10 -0.82
C GLU A 208 1.98 -3.09 -1.60
N PHE A 209 1.33 -2.19 -0.90
CA PHE A 209 0.76 -1.01 -1.53
C PHE A 209 1.83 0.09 -1.71
N ASN A 210 1.70 0.90 -2.77
CA ASN A 210 2.63 2.00 -3.10
C ASN A 210 2.65 3.10 -2.03
N GLN A 211 1.63 3.15 -1.20
CA GLN A 211 1.49 4.11 -0.10
C GLN A 211 1.11 3.36 1.17
N PRO A 212 1.52 3.85 2.34
CA PRO A 212 1.10 3.25 3.60
C PRO A 212 -0.43 3.29 3.70
N LEU A 213 -1.00 2.27 4.32
CA LEU A 213 -2.44 2.20 4.59
C LEU A 213 -2.89 3.23 5.65
N GLY A 214 -2.07 4.24 5.93
CA GLY A 214 -2.27 5.25 6.96
C GLY A 214 -1.86 4.73 8.34
N ASN A 215 -2.35 5.37 9.41
CA ASN A 215 -2.17 4.89 10.79
C ASN A 215 -3.09 3.69 11.08
N LEU A 216 -3.18 2.74 10.17
CA LEU A 216 -4.02 1.58 10.35
C LEU A 216 -3.33 0.63 11.33
N PRO A 217 -3.97 0.27 12.46
CA PRO A 217 -3.44 -0.76 13.33
C PRO A 217 -3.26 -2.02 12.50
N ASN A 218 -2.05 -2.54 12.45
CA ASN A 218 -1.77 -3.80 11.78
C ASN A 218 -2.14 -4.93 12.73
N PHE A 219 -3.41 -5.32 12.74
CA PHE A 219 -3.90 -6.43 13.55
C PHE A 219 -3.36 -7.80 13.12
N ALA A 220 -2.67 -7.86 11.97
CA ALA A 220 -2.14 -9.12 11.45
C ALA A 220 -0.82 -9.56 12.11
N LEU A 221 -0.20 -8.72 12.92
CA LEU A 221 1.07 -9.07 13.57
C LEU A 221 0.90 -9.72 14.95
N GLY A 222 -0.33 -10.07 15.35
CA GLY A 222 -0.56 -10.90 16.54
C GLY A 222 0.10 -10.33 17.81
N ASN A 223 -0.15 -9.06 18.10
CA ASN A 223 0.19 -8.46 19.40
C ASN A 223 -1.04 -8.43 20.27
#